data_5c93cbb3c1ed581f8134486cff8428a0
#
_entry.id   5c93cbb3c1ed581f8134486cff8428a0
#
_cell.length_a   1.000
_cell.length_b   1.000
_cell.length_c   1.000
_cell.angle_alpha   90.00
_cell.angle_beta   90.00
_cell.angle_gamma   90.00
#
_symmetry.space_group_name_H-M   'P 1'
#
loop_
_entity.id
_entity.type
_entity.pdbx_description
1 polymer ?
#
loop_
_entity_poly.entity_id
_entity_poly.type
_entity_poly.pdbx_seq_one_letter_code
_entity_poly.pdbx_strand_id
1 'polypeptide(L)'
;MVKYTCETCKEEFARKPAYNTHIKKCKAAMMDEADVDENEVINEANEVSSDTIVINDFDNETIEDFITDDIKLYCGDCIEKMSFIEDNSVDLILCDLPYGTTKCKWDTIINLDLLWKHYKRIIKKPQGVILLFGQQPFTSMLVSSNYEWFKYNIIWKKNKTTQFLLANYRPMKCTEDICVFSKGGAAAASIKTGNMTYNPQGLKPVNIKKQNSEKRIGKMLNQLHHLGANNKLTSNAEYTQKFTNYPIELIEFDIENSTIHETQKPVKLIEYLILTYSNEGDVVLDNTMGSGTTGVGCINTKRKFIGIELNEKYYKLSKNRIKNIKNIKNIEHIEPILQPQSSPPSP
;
A
#
# COMPACT_ATOMS: atom_id res chain seq x y z
N MET A 1 44.89 7.59 42.60
CA MET A 1 44.27 6.64 41.65
C MET A 1 43.12 7.34 40.93
N VAL A 2 43.12 7.32 39.63
CA VAL A 2 42.04 7.93 38.86
C VAL A 2 40.83 7.00 38.96
N LYS A 3 39.68 7.51 39.48
CA LYS A 3 38.40 6.82 39.49
C LYS A 3 37.56 7.23 38.29
N TYR A 4 36.82 6.30 37.70
CA TYR A 4 35.90 6.53 36.61
C TYR A 4 34.46 6.33 37.15
N THR A 5 33.64 7.38 37.13
CA THR A 5 32.26 7.34 37.66
C THR A 5 31.26 7.28 36.53
N CYS A 6 30.30 6.37 36.56
CA CYS A 6 29.22 6.35 35.61
C CYS A 6 28.26 7.51 35.88
N GLU A 7 28.04 8.36 34.92
CA GLU A 7 27.14 9.52 35.07
C GLU A 7 25.69 9.11 35.25
N THR A 8 25.32 7.95 34.71
CA THR A 8 23.96 7.41 34.71
C THR A 8 23.58 6.79 36.05
N CYS A 9 24.33 5.79 36.56
CA CYS A 9 24.01 5.07 37.78
C CYS A 9 24.92 5.46 38.98
N LYS A 10 25.89 6.37 38.78
CA LYS A 10 26.85 6.88 39.80
C LYS A 10 27.85 5.83 40.32
N GLU A 11 27.92 4.64 39.73
CA GLU A 11 28.85 3.57 40.12
C GLU A 11 30.32 3.96 39.75
N GLU A 12 31.27 3.66 40.66
CA GLU A 12 32.67 4.01 40.51
C GLU A 12 33.54 2.84 40.11
N PHE A 13 34.46 3.06 39.18
CA PHE A 13 35.38 2.03 38.65
C PHE A 13 36.84 2.46 38.81
N ALA A 14 37.67 1.54 39.31
CA ALA A 14 39.10 1.75 39.48
C ALA A 14 39.91 1.59 38.17
N ARG A 15 39.27 1.01 37.10
CA ARG A 15 39.94 0.73 35.83
C ARG A 15 39.05 1.13 34.64
N LYS A 16 39.65 1.85 33.67
CA LYS A 16 38.97 2.32 32.46
C LYS A 16 38.27 1.25 31.62
N PRO A 17 38.86 0.01 31.41
CA PRO A 17 38.17 -1.05 30.67
C PRO A 17 36.88 -1.53 31.35
N ALA A 18 36.86 -1.66 32.68
CA ALA A 18 35.66 -2.01 33.45
C ALA A 18 34.56 -0.96 33.33
N TYR A 19 34.92 0.33 33.44
CA TYR A 19 34.05 1.47 33.21
C TYR A 19 33.43 1.46 31.80
N ASN A 20 34.24 1.26 30.75
CA ASN A 20 33.75 1.22 29.36
C ASN A 20 32.79 0.05 29.11
N THR A 21 33.01 -1.11 29.73
CA THR A 21 32.12 -2.27 29.65
C THR A 21 30.81 -2.02 30.39
N HIS A 22 30.88 -1.37 31.57
CA HIS A 22 29.72 -0.98 32.37
C HIS A 22 28.84 0.05 31.64
N ILE A 23 29.43 1.10 31.06
CA ILE A 23 28.70 2.15 30.33
C ILE A 23 27.83 1.55 29.22
N LYS A 24 28.38 0.58 28.44
CA LYS A 24 27.61 -0.10 27.39
C LYS A 24 26.40 -0.86 27.95
N LYS A 25 26.56 -1.54 29.08
CA LYS A 25 25.46 -2.28 29.74
C LYS A 25 24.47 -1.38 30.45
N CYS A 26 24.95 -0.32 31.11
CA CYS A 26 24.12 0.61 31.85
C CYS A 26 23.22 1.45 30.93
N LYS A 27 23.73 1.87 29.77
CA LYS A 27 22.91 2.52 28.74
C LYS A 27 21.89 1.56 28.16
N ALA A 28 22.26 0.30 27.89
CA ALA A 28 21.34 -0.72 27.40
C ALA A 28 20.20 -1.03 28.39
N ALA A 29 20.50 -1.13 29.70
CA ALA A 29 19.49 -1.40 30.74
C ALA A 29 18.51 -0.23 30.95
N MET A 30 18.93 1.03 30.74
CA MET A 30 18.00 2.17 30.75
C MET A 30 17.18 2.31 29.48
N MET A 31 17.64 1.74 28.35
CA MET A 31 16.89 1.68 27.10
C MET A 31 15.78 0.61 27.15
N ASP A 32 15.86 -0.37 28.06
CA ASP A 32 14.79 -1.34 28.30
C ASP A 32 13.60 -0.77 29.11
N GLU A 33 13.75 0.37 29.78
CA GLU A 33 12.71 1.07 30.54
C GLU A 33 12.20 2.38 29.91
N ALA A 34 12.87 2.89 28.89
CA ALA A 34 12.44 4.06 28.14
C ALA A 34 12.22 3.65 26.68
N ASP A 35 11.07 3.99 26.11
CA ASP A 35 10.71 3.85 24.70
C ASP A 35 11.94 4.04 23.80
N VAL A 36 12.50 2.93 23.27
CA VAL A 36 13.57 2.99 22.28
C VAL A 36 12.91 3.31 20.96
N ASP A 37 12.98 4.57 20.59
CA ASP A 37 12.74 5.03 19.23
C ASP A 37 13.81 4.37 18.33
N GLU A 38 13.43 3.38 17.51
CA GLU A 38 14.34 2.64 16.60
C GLU A 38 15.02 3.55 15.56
N ASN A 39 14.73 4.85 15.56
CA ASN A 39 15.21 5.82 14.58
C ASN A 39 16.54 6.51 14.95
N GLU A 40 17.02 6.42 16.19
CA GLU A 40 18.29 7.07 16.57
C GLU A 40 19.56 6.34 16.09
N VAL A 41 19.47 5.09 15.65
CA VAL A 41 20.65 4.29 15.26
C VAL A 41 21.02 4.39 13.78
N ILE A 42 20.19 5.06 12.96
CA ILE A 42 20.43 5.16 11.50
C ILE A 42 21.08 6.51 11.08
N ASN A 43 21.18 7.49 11.97
CA ASN A 43 21.57 8.86 11.61
C ASN A 43 23.07 9.17 11.60
N GLU A 44 23.97 8.22 11.87
CA GLU A 44 25.43 8.52 11.85
C GLU A 44 26.15 8.16 10.54
N ALA A 45 25.47 7.87 9.45
CA ALA A 45 26.13 7.45 8.22
C ALA A 45 25.59 8.07 6.93
N ASN A 46 25.12 9.30 6.90
CA ASN A 46 24.95 10.00 5.62
C ASN A 46 24.75 11.52 5.82
N GLU A 47 25.84 12.26 5.92
CA GLU A 47 25.86 13.68 5.55
C GLU A 47 25.98 13.79 4.03
N VAL A 48 24.85 13.92 3.32
CA VAL A 48 24.81 14.55 1.99
C VAL A 48 23.53 15.38 1.90
N SER A 49 23.74 16.68 1.78
CA SER A 49 22.83 17.79 1.44
C SER A 49 21.33 17.45 1.29
N SER A 50 20.56 17.90 2.26
CA SER A 50 19.10 17.90 2.26
C SER A 50 18.59 19.32 2.01
N ASP A 51 17.75 19.50 1.02
CA ASP A 51 16.78 20.58 1.00
C ASP A 51 15.82 20.37 2.17
N THR A 52 16.06 21.05 3.27
CA THR A 52 15.28 20.98 4.49
C THR A 52 13.93 21.63 4.23
N ILE A 53 12.87 20.83 4.13
CA ILE A 53 11.50 21.35 4.23
C ILE A 53 11.33 21.87 5.66
N VAL A 54 11.29 23.19 5.79
CA VAL A 54 11.07 23.89 7.06
C VAL A 54 9.67 23.53 7.59
N ILE A 55 9.63 22.71 8.64
CA ILE A 55 8.40 22.36 9.38
C ILE A 55 8.18 23.43 10.45
N ASN A 56 7.89 24.66 10.06
CA ASN A 56 7.47 25.71 10.97
C ASN A 56 6.23 26.37 10.37
N ASP A 57 5.06 26.11 10.98
CA ASP A 57 3.79 26.91 10.98
C ASP A 57 2.50 26.10 11.00
N PHE A 58 2.52 24.83 11.47
CA PHE A 58 1.29 23.99 11.45
C PHE A 58 0.49 24.01 12.76
N ASP A 59 0.94 24.71 13.81
CA ASP A 59 0.37 24.55 15.16
C ASP A 59 -0.96 25.28 15.41
N ASN A 60 -1.44 26.13 14.48
CA ASN A 60 -2.67 26.93 14.66
C ASN A 60 -3.77 26.72 13.59
N GLU A 61 -3.62 25.76 12.67
CA GLU A 61 -4.64 25.54 11.64
C GLU A 61 -5.76 24.63 12.20
N THR A 62 -7.00 25.12 12.18
CA THR A 62 -8.18 24.30 12.51
C THR A 62 -8.25 23.07 11.62
N ILE A 63 -8.49 21.92 12.24
CA ILE A 63 -8.58 20.66 11.50
C ILE A 63 -9.97 20.56 10.89
N GLU A 64 -10.06 20.87 9.60
CA GLU A 64 -11.28 20.76 8.83
C GLU A 64 -11.14 19.65 7.77
N ASP A 65 -12.22 18.91 7.57
CA ASP A 65 -12.33 17.96 6.47
C ASP A 65 -12.13 18.70 5.13
N PHE A 66 -11.39 18.06 4.20
CA PHE A 66 -11.13 18.64 2.87
C PHE A 66 -11.99 17.92 1.82
N ILE A 67 -12.95 18.63 1.25
CA ILE A 67 -13.95 18.06 0.33
C ILE A 67 -13.96 18.82 -0.98
N THR A 68 -13.75 18.08 -2.08
CA THR A 68 -13.95 18.51 -3.47
C THR A 68 -14.72 17.43 -4.21
N ASP A 69 -15.06 17.65 -5.47
CA ASP A 69 -15.78 16.66 -6.30
C ASP A 69 -15.01 15.35 -6.48
N ASP A 70 -13.67 15.41 -6.48
CA ASP A 70 -12.80 14.25 -6.73
C ASP A 70 -12.06 13.74 -5.50
N ILE A 71 -11.92 14.57 -4.45
CA ILE A 71 -11.11 14.26 -3.27
C ILE A 71 -11.87 14.61 -2.02
N LYS A 72 -12.02 13.64 -1.12
CA LYS A 72 -12.61 13.82 0.21
C LYS A 72 -11.63 13.30 1.25
N LEU A 73 -11.15 14.15 2.14
CA LEU A 73 -10.24 13.78 3.22
C LEU A 73 -10.88 14.07 4.57
N TYR A 74 -10.88 13.09 5.44
CA TYR A 74 -11.49 13.15 6.77
C TYR A 74 -10.43 12.93 7.84
N CYS A 75 -10.44 13.75 8.88
CA CYS A 75 -9.62 13.53 10.08
C CYS A 75 -10.45 12.86 11.17
N GLY A 76 -10.02 11.72 11.70
CA GLY A 76 -10.68 11.02 12.79
C GLY A 76 -10.72 9.50 12.66
N ASP A 77 -11.46 8.84 13.57
CA ASP A 77 -11.62 7.39 13.58
C ASP A 77 -12.28 6.88 12.29
N CYS A 78 -11.65 5.87 11.67
CA CYS A 78 -12.10 5.39 10.37
C CYS A 78 -13.46 4.67 10.42
N ILE A 79 -13.80 4.00 11.52
CA ILE A 79 -15.11 3.35 11.69
C ILE A 79 -16.21 4.41 11.76
N GLU A 80 -15.97 5.49 12.51
CA GLU A 80 -16.89 6.62 12.59
C GLU A 80 -17.03 7.32 11.22
N LYS A 81 -15.91 7.71 10.61
CA LYS A 81 -15.91 8.46 9.34
C LYS A 81 -16.47 7.66 8.17
N MET A 82 -16.26 6.36 8.11
CA MET A 82 -16.88 5.51 7.08
C MET A 82 -18.41 5.49 7.17
N SER A 83 -19.04 5.83 8.31
CA SER A 83 -20.48 5.91 8.42
C SER A 83 -21.10 6.98 7.49
N PHE A 84 -20.34 8.01 7.12
CA PHE A 84 -20.75 9.08 6.21
C PHE A 84 -20.59 8.74 4.73
N ILE A 85 -19.94 7.61 4.41
CA ILE A 85 -19.77 7.15 3.02
C ILE A 85 -21.04 6.43 2.58
N GLU A 86 -21.57 6.79 1.41
CA GLU A 86 -22.77 6.20 0.84
C GLU A 86 -22.61 4.71 0.52
N ASP A 87 -23.72 3.96 0.60
CA ASP A 87 -23.77 2.55 0.24
C ASP A 87 -23.46 2.35 -1.26
N ASN A 88 -22.70 1.28 -1.59
CA ASN A 88 -22.34 0.95 -2.97
C ASN A 88 -21.75 2.13 -3.78
N SER A 89 -20.93 2.98 -3.13
CA SER A 89 -20.31 4.16 -3.75
C SER A 89 -18.82 4.01 -4.06
N VAL A 90 -18.13 3.04 -3.44
CA VAL A 90 -16.69 2.82 -3.56
C VAL A 90 -16.41 1.68 -4.52
N ASP A 91 -15.48 1.88 -5.46
CA ASP A 91 -15.08 0.88 -6.45
C ASP A 91 -13.88 0.04 -5.97
N LEU A 92 -12.92 0.69 -5.29
CA LEU A 92 -11.73 0.06 -4.76
C LEU A 92 -11.48 0.53 -3.32
N ILE A 93 -11.23 -0.40 -2.41
CA ILE A 93 -10.65 -0.12 -1.10
C ILE A 93 -9.20 -0.58 -1.15
N LEU A 94 -8.24 0.31 -0.86
CA LEU A 94 -6.80 0.03 -0.90
C LEU A 94 -6.16 0.60 0.35
N CYS A 95 -5.88 -0.25 1.33
CA CYS A 95 -5.47 0.17 2.67
C CYS A 95 -4.27 -0.61 3.22
N ASP A 96 -3.41 0.11 3.92
CA ASP A 96 -2.37 -0.43 4.80
C ASP A 96 -2.85 -0.28 6.25
N LEU A 97 -3.53 -1.32 6.76
CA LEU A 97 -4.10 -1.31 8.11
C LEU A 97 -2.99 -1.41 9.17
N PRO A 98 -3.19 -0.95 10.41
CA PRO A 98 -2.27 -1.25 11.50
C PRO A 98 -2.28 -2.75 11.81
N TYR A 99 -1.08 -3.36 11.91
CA TYR A 99 -0.92 -4.82 12.09
C TYR A 99 -0.86 -5.27 13.55
N GLY A 100 -0.68 -4.34 14.50
CA GLY A 100 -0.46 -4.65 15.92
C GLY A 100 0.88 -5.37 16.17
N THR A 101 1.88 -5.12 15.35
CA THR A 101 3.18 -5.81 15.41
C THR A 101 4.31 -4.94 15.93
N THR A 102 4.06 -3.65 16.12
CA THR A 102 5.02 -2.67 16.64
C THR A 102 4.58 -2.16 18.02
N LYS A 103 5.49 -1.48 18.74
CA LYS A 103 5.17 -0.81 20.02
C LYS A 103 4.55 0.59 19.81
N CYS A 104 4.34 1.02 18.57
CA CYS A 104 3.77 2.32 18.26
C CYS A 104 2.32 2.42 18.72
N LYS A 105 1.93 3.50 19.39
CA LYS A 105 0.54 3.70 19.89
C LYS A 105 -0.52 3.66 18.79
N TRP A 106 -0.16 4.02 17.56
CA TRP A 106 -1.04 3.99 16.39
C TRP A 106 -1.20 2.60 15.77
N ASP A 107 -0.30 1.64 16.07
CA ASP A 107 -0.33 0.28 15.51
C ASP A 107 -1.28 -0.63 16.32
N THR A 108 -2.51 -0.17 16.52
CA THR A 108 -3.58 -0.94 17.18
C THR A 108 -4.50 -1.53 16.13
N ILE A 109 -4.70 -2.85 16.19
CA ILE A 109 -5.58 -3.56 15.24
C ILE A 109 -7.00 -3.01 15.34
N ILE A 110 -7.52 -2.57 14.19
CA ILE A 110 -8.91 -2.12 14.05
C ILE A 110 -9.84 -3.32 14.21
N ASN A 111 -10.99 -3.15 14.87
CA ASN A 111 -11.98 -4.20 14.99
C ASN A 111 -12.46 -4.66 13.59
N LEU A 112 -12.05 -5.87 13.20
CA LEU A 112 -12.29 -6.40 11.86
C LEU A 112 -13.78 -6.62 11.57
N ASP A 113 -14.61 -6.97 12.55
CA ASP A 113 -16.06 -7.17 12.33
C ASP A 113 -16.74 -5.85 11.96
N LEU A 114 -16.40 -4.75 12.67
CA LEU A 114 -16.89 -3.42 12.34
C LEU A 114 -16.36 -2.93 11.00
N LEU A 115 -15.08 -3.18 10.72
CA LEU A 115 -14.45 -2.84 9.44
C LEU A 115 -15.16 -3.53 8.27
N TRP A 116 -15.37 -4.85 8.36
CA TRP A 116 -16.08 -5.61 7.34
C TRP A 116 -17.55 -5.21 7.17
N LYS A 117 -18.21 -4.79 8.25
CA LYS A 117 -19.57 -4.25 8.17
C LYS A 117 -19.63 -3.01 7.26
N HIS A 118 -18.68 -2.06 7.46
CA HIS A 118 -18.59 -0.87 6.61
C HIS A 118 -18.13 -1.21 5.19
N TYR A 119 -17.09 -1.99 5.02
CA TYR A 119 -16.59 -2.38 3.70
C TYR A 119 -17.66 -3.06 2.85
N LYS A 120 -18.38 -4.03 3.44
CA LYS A 120 -19.48 -4.74 2.76
C LYS A 120 -20.66 -3.83 2.39
N ARG A 121 -20.85 -2.73 3.10
CA ARG A 121 -21.89 -1.73 2.83
C ARG A 121 -21.48 -0.78 1.69
N ILE A 122 -20.30 -0.21 1.77
CA ILE A 122 -19.86 0.87 0.89
C ILE A 122 -19.32 0.41 -0.46
N ILE A 123 -18.74 -0.82 -0.54
CA ILE A 123 -18.15 -1.32 -1.77
C ILE A 123 -19.21 -1.69 -2.81
N LYS A 124 -19.00 -1.32 -4.07
CA LYS A 124 -19.85 -1.71 -5.20
C LYS A 124 -19.79 -3.21 -5.46
N LYS A 125 -20.92 -3.82 -5.74
CA LYS A 125 -21.03 -5.28 -5.97
C LYS A 125 -21.64 -5.54 -7.33
N PRO A 126 -21.11 -6.51 -8.07
CA PRO A 126 -20.01 -7.45 -7.75
C PRO A 126 -18.61 -6.93 -8.08
N GLN A 127 -18.47 -5.78 -8.75
CA GLN A 127 -17.23 -5.32 -9.37
C GLN A 127 -16.17 -4.83 -8.38
N GLY A 128 -16.60 -4.31 -7.22
CA GLY A 128 -15.70 -3.69 -6.27
C GLY A 128 -14.67 -4.65 -5.69
N VAL A 129 -13.46 -4.13 -5.44
CA VAL A 129 -12.31 -4.88 -4.96
C VAL A 129 -11.79 -4.25 -3.67
N ILE A 130 -11.32 -5.09 -2.74
CA ILE A 130 -10.70 -4.68 -1.50
C ILE A 130 -9.29 -5.26 -1.46
N LEU A 131 -8.28 -4.39 -1.36
CA LEU A 131 -6.87 -4.73 -1.26
C LEU A 131 -6.36 -4.29 0.11
N LEU A 132 -5.91 -5.25 0.91
CA LEU A 132 -5.38 -4.99 2.24
C LEU A 132 -3.95 -5.49 2.33
N PHE A 133 -3.02 -4.58 2.64
CA PHE A 133 -1.65 -4.97 2.95
C PHE A 133 -1.59 -5.76 4.25
N GLY A 134 -0.63 -6.65 4.36
CA GLY A 134 -0.46 -7.46 5.54
C GLY A 134 0.88 -8.19 5.63
N GLN A 135 1.22 -8.57 6.84
CA GLN A 135 2.33 -9.47 7.15
C GLN A 135 1.85 -10.52 8.15
N GLN A 136 2.46 -11.72 8.10
CA GLN A 136 2.15 -12.74 9.10
C GLN A 136 2.53 -12.28 10.53
N PRO A 137 1.68 -12.53 11.55
CA PRO A 137 0.44 -13.34 11.52
C PRO A 137 -0.83 -12.59 11.10
N PHE A 138 -0.78 -11.25 10.92
CA PHE A 138 -1.92 -10.42 10.59
C PHE A 138 -2.60 -10.83 9.27
N THR A 139 -1.83 -11.20 8.23
CA THR A 139 -2.38 -11.74 6.97
C THR A 139 -3.34 -12.92 7.21
N SER A 140 -2.95 -13.88 8.05
CA SER A 140 -3.80 -15.03 8.36
C SER A 140 -5.10 -14.62 9.06
N MET A 141 -5.03 -13.63 9.97
CA MET A 141 -6.18 -13.09 10.66
C MET A 141 -7.13 -12.37 9.68
N LEU A 142 -6.60 -11.54 8.76
CA LEU A 142 -7.39 -10.89 7.72
C LEU A 142 -8.13 -11.89 6.84
N VAL A 143 -7.43 -12.90 6.32
CA VAL A 143 -8.04 -13.93 5.47
C VAL A 143 -9.13 -14.69 6.21
N SER A 144 -8.87 -15.08 7.46
CA SER A 144 -9.85 -15.81 8.29
C SER A 144 -11.08 -14.96 8.62
N SER A 145 -10.92 -13.65 8.80
CA SER A 145 -12.02 -12.75 9.16
C SER A 145 -13.06 -12.55 8.05
N ASN A 146 -12.71 -12.83 6.79
CA ASN A 146 -13.65 -12.77 5.66
C ASN A 146 -13.28 -13.76 4.54
N TYR A 147 -13.15 -15.03 4.90
CA TYR A 147 -12.79 -16.10 3.97
C TYR A 147 -13.71 -16.18 2.75
N GLU A 148 -15.01 -15.91 2.90
CA GLU A 148 -15.99 -15.94 1.81
C GLU A 148 -15.61 -15.02 0.64
N TRP A 149 -15.07 -13.81 0.93
CA TRP A 149 -14.72 -12.83 -0.09
C TRP A 149 -13.27 -12.90 -0.53
N PHE A 150 -12.42 -13.64 0.20
CA PHE A 150 -11.02 -13.82 -0.15
C PHE A 150 -10.86 -14.47 -1.52
N LYS A 151 -9.95 -13.97 -2.34
CA LYS A 151 -9.66 -14.49 -3.69
C LYS A 151 -8.26 -15.08 -3.78
N TYR A 152 -7.25 -14.28 -3.54
CA TYR A 152 -5.83 -14.64 -3.58
C TYR A 152 -4.98 -13.57 -2.91
N ASN A 153 -3.70 -13.89 -2.69
CA ASN A 153 -2.70 -12.91 -2.30
C ASN A 153 -1.86 -12.51 -3.51
N ILE A 154 -1.44 -11.23 -3.53
CA ILE A 154 -0.31 -10.75 -4.29
C ILE A 154 0.84 -10.59 -3.31
N ILE A 155 2.04 -11.00 -3.70
CA ILE A 155 3.25 -10.89 -2.89
C ILE A 155 4.09 -9.76 -3.46
N TRP A 156 4.21 -8.67 -2.71
CA TRP A 156 5.14 -7.61 -3.05
C TRP A 156 6.53 -7.94 -2.52
N LYS A 157 7.50 -8.11 -3.43
CA LYS A 157 8.92 -8.26 -3.12
C LYS A 157 9.58 -6.88 -3.13
N LYS A 158 10.22 -6.55 -2.01
CA LYS A 158 10.96 -5.30 -1.79
C LYS A 158 12.41 -5.47 -2.25
N ASN A 159 13.04 -4.39 -2.69
CA ASN A 159 14.48 -4.35 -3.02
C ASN A 159 15.39 -4.34 -1.78
N LYS A 160 14.85 -4.14 -0.57
CA LYS A 160 15.60 -4.20 0.69
C LYS A 160 14.99 -5.21 1.64
N THR A 161 15.84 -5.85 2.43
CA THR A 161 15.42 -6.74 3.52
C THR A 161 15.24 -5.94 4.81
N THR A 162 14.35 -6.41 5.68
CA THR A 162 14.10 -5.85 7.00
C THR A 162 14.36 -6.90 8.08
N GLN A 163 14.37 -6.46 9.35
CA GLN A 163 14.56 -7.33 10.54
C GLN A 163 15.96 -7.92 10.65
N PHE A 164 16.99 -7.16 10.31
CA PHE A 164 18.40 -7.58 10.42
C PHE A 164 18.78 -8.06 11.83
N LEU A 165 18.25 -7.46 12.89
CA LEU A 165 18.50 -7.88 14.28
C LEU A 165 18.09 -9.33 14.57
N LEU A 166 17.21 -9.90 13.76
CA LEU A 166 16.71 -11.27 13.89
C LEU A 166 17.40 -12.25 12.93
N ALA A 167 18.37 -11.81 12.15
CA ALA A 167 18.99 -12.60 11.08
C ALA A 167 19.67 -13.91 11.57
N ASN A 168 20.10 -13.95 12.84
CA ASN A 168 20.67 -15.16 13.46
C ASN A 168 19.62 -16.16 13.97
N TYR A 169 18.34 -15.77 13.99
CA TYR A 169 17.26 -16.59 14.58
C TYR A 169 16.20 -16.99 13.56
N ARG A 170 16.03 -16.20 12.50
CA ARG A 170 15.07 -16.46 11.43
C ARG A 170 15.47 -15.73 10.14
N PRO A 171 14.94 -16.15 8.97
CA PRO A 171 15.16 -15.42 7.72
C PRO A 171 14.69 -13.96 7.81
N MET A 172 15.48 -13.05 7.22
CA MET A 172 15.09 -11.66 7.06
C MET A 172 13.88 -11.54 6.12
N LYS A 173 13.03 -10.54 6.35
CA LYS A 173 11.86 -10.29 5.51
C LYS A 173 12.22 -9.40 4.32
N CYS A 174 11.75 -9.77 3.13
CA CYS A 174 11.81 -8.95 1.91
C CYS A 174 10.48 -8.88 1.17
N THR A 175 9.42 -9.46 1.74
CA THR A 175 8.09 -9.51 1.11
C THR A 175 7.02 -8.95 2.03
N GLU A 176 5.92 -8.52 1.40
CA GLU A 176 4.68 -8.12 2.06
C GLU A 176 3.51 -8.68 1.28
N ASP A 177 2.46 -9.11 1.97
CA ASP A 177 1.26 -9.65 1.36
C ASP A 177 0.29 -8.51 0.98
N ILE A 178 -0.45 -8.68 -0.11
CA ILE A 178 -1.60 -7.87 -0.47
C ILE A 178 -2.77 -8.82 -0.66
N CYS A 179 -3.67 -8.86 0.32
CA CYS A 179 -4.83 -9.73 0.32
C CYS A 179 -5.93 -9.14 -0.56
N VAL A 180 -6.40 -9.91 -1.54
CA VAL A 180 -7.45 -9.49 -2.48
C VAL A 180 -8.78 -10.10 -2.07
N PHE A 181 -9.78 -9.24 -1.83
CA PHE A 181 -11.16 -9.65 -1.51
C PHE A 181 -12.14 -9.01 -2.48
N SER A 182 -13.22 -9.72 -2.78
CA SER A 182 -14.35 -9.20 -3.55
C SER A 182 -15.59 -10.09 -3.35
N LYS A 183 -16.79 -9.52 -3.47
CA LYS A 183 -18.02 -10.29 -3.60
C LYS A 183 -18.11 -10.92 -4.99
N GLY A 184 -17.58 -10.29 -6.01
CA GLY A 184 -17.51 -10.77 -7.38
C GLY A 184 -16.58 -11.97 -7.55
N GLY A 185 -16.75 -12.69 -8.65
CA GLY A 185 -15.87 -13.79 -9.02
C GLY A 185 -14.54 -13.32 -9.61
N ALA A 186 -13.55 -14.21 -9.64
CA ALA A 186 -12.25 -13.99 -10.26
C ALA A 186 -11.96 -15.04 -11.35
N ALA A 187 -12.97 -15.53 -12.04
CA ALA A 187 -12.83 -16.58 -13.03
C ALA A 187 -13.85 -16.47 -14.16
N ALA A 188 -13.57 -17.10 -15.30
CA ALA A 188 -14.49 -17.15 -16.44
C ALA A 188 -15.86 -17.77 -16.07
N ALA A 189 -15.90 -18.72 -15.14
CA ALA A 189 -17.14 -19.31 -14.66
C ALA A 189 -18.08 -18.32 -13.97
N SER A 190 -17.53 -17.23 -13.41
CA SER A 190 -18.29 -16.21 -12.67
C SER A 190 -18.85 -15.08 -13.55
N ILE A 191 -18.67 -15.12 -14.87
CA ILE A 191 -19.13 -14.04 -15.79
C ILE A 191 -20.64 -13.79 -15.64
N LYS A 192 -21.44 -14.84 -15.44
CA LYS A 192 -22.90 -14.73 -15.31
C LYS A 192 -23.34 -14.11 -13.97
N THR A 193 -22.57 -14.31 -12.91
CA THR A 193 -22.84 -13.79 -11.54
C THR A 193 -22.13 -12.48 -11.27
N GLY A 194 -21.28 -12.06 -12.17
CA GLY A 194 -20.46 -10.87 -12.11
C GLY A 194 -19.05 -11.12 -11.55
N ASN A 195 -18.07 -10.60 -12.24
CA ASN A 195 -16.68 -10.64 -11.82
C ASN A 195 -16.29 -9.32 -11.15
N MET A 196 -15.27 -9.39 -10.29
CA MET A 196 -14.57 -8.23 -9.79
C MET A 196 -13.82 -7.51 -10.92
N THR A 197 -13.55 -6.22 -10.75
CA THR A 197 -12.72 -5.44 -11.68
C THR A 197 -11.29 -5.97 -11.66
N TYR A 198 -10.78 -6.29 -12.85
CA TYR A 198 -9.39 -6.73 -13.04
C TYR A 198 -8.87 -6.33 -14.42
N ASN A 199 -7.89 -5.44 -14.46
CA ASN A 199 -7.25 -4.93 -15.66
C ASN A 199 -5.78 -5.38 -15.65
N PRO A 200 -5.41 -6.49 -16.32
CA PRO A 200 -4.05 -6.99 -16.28
C PRO A 200 -3.07 -5.99 -16.89
N GLN A 201 -2.05 -5.62 -16.13
CA GLN A 201 -1.04 -4.64 -16.52
C GLN A 201 0.14 -5.31 -17.24
N GLY A 202 0.84 -4.56 -18.09
CA GLY A 202 2.07 -5.01 -18.76
C GLY A 202 1.88 -6.02 -19.88
N LEU A 203 0.65 -6.20 -20.40
CA LEU A 203 0.38 -7.10 -21.51
C LEU A 203 1.13 -6.67 -22.77
N LYS A 204 1.72 -7.65 -23.47
CA LYS A 204 2.36 -7.45 -24.79
C LYS A 204 1.49 -8.08 -25.87
N PRO A 205 1.07 -7.32 -26.90
CA PRO A 205 0.27 -7.87 -27.98
C PRO A 205 1.08 -8.90 -28.77
N VAL A 206 0.43 -10.01 -29.11
CA VAL A 206 0.97 -11.08 -29.96
C VAL A 206 -0.15 -11.61 -30.84
N ASN A 207 0.21 -12.29 -31.94
CA ASN A 207 -0.75 -12.94 -32.82
C ASN A 207 -0.29 -14.38 -33.08
N ILE A 208 -0.36 -15.22 -32.02
CA ILE A 208 0.16 -16.59 -32.07
C ILE A 208 -1.00 -17.56 -32.19
N LYS A 209 -1.11 -18.26 -33.32
CA LYS A 209 -2.05 -19.36 -33.48
C LYS A 209 -1.60 -20.54 -32.64
N LYS A 210 -2.49 -21.08 -31.82
CA LYS A 210 -2.28 -22.24 -30.97
C LYS A 210 -3.40 -23.24 -31.17
N GLN A 211 -3.08 -24.51 -31.00
CA GLN A 211 -4.02 -25.62 -31.06
C GLN A 211 -4.04 -26.35 -29.73
N ASN A 212 -5.23 -26.66 -29.23
CA ASN A 212 -5.38 -27.47 -28.04
C ASN A 212 -5.09 -28.93 -28.35
N SER A 213 -4.12 -29.55 -27.72
CA SER A 213 -3.89 -31.01 -27.82
C SER A 213 -4.81 -31.75 -26.87
N GLU A 214 -5.28 -32.94 -27.26
CA GLU A 214 -6.10 -33.84 -26.44
C GLU A 214 -5.48 -34.13 -25.08
N LYS A 215 -4.16 -34.34 -25.04
CA LYS A 215 -3.41 -34.63 -23.82
C LYS A 215 -3.44 -33.45 -22.82
N ARG A 216 -3.48 -32.23 -23.31
CA ARG A 216 -3.54 -31.00 -22.50
C ARG A 216 -4.95 -30.76 -21.97
N ILE A 217 -5.97 -31.06 -22.80
CA ILE A 217 -7.39 -30.97 -22.43
C ILE A 217 -7.73 -31.98 -21.35
N GLY A 218 -7.27 -33.22 -21.46
CA GLY A 218 -7.48 -34.28 -20.46
C GLY A 218 -6.89 -33.89 -19.07
N LYS A 219 -5.68 -33.33 -19.04
CA LYS A 219 -5.06 -32.81 -17.79
C LYS A 219 -5.88 -31.65 -17.20
N MET A 220 -6.31 -30.72 -18.03
CA MET A 220 -7.06 -29.54 -17.61
C MET A 220 -8.49 -29.89 -17.15
N LEU A 221 -9.16 -30.84 -17.80
CA LEU A 221 -10.46 -31.37 -17.37
C LEU A 221 -10.37 -32.05 -16.01
N ASN A 222 -9.33 -32.86 -15.76
CA ASN A 222 -9.12 -33.49 -14.46
C ASN A 222 -8.89 -32.50 -13.34
N GLN A 223 -8.21 -31.38 -13.61
CA GLN A 223 -8.03 -30.29 -12.64
C GLN A 223 -9.32 -29.47 -12.44
N LEU A 224 -10.11 -29.26 -13.48
CA LEU A 224 -11.35 -28.48 -13.43
C LEU A 224 -12.53 -29.28 -12.84
N HIS A 225 -12.52 -30.64 -12.90
CA HIS A 225 -13.52 -31.48 -12.25
C HIS A 225 -13.61 -31.24 -10.74
N HIS A 226 -12.49 -30.97 -10.08
CA HIS A 226 -12.45 -30.61 -8.66
C HIS A 226 -13.04 -29.22 -8.37
N LEU A 227 -13.19 -28.36 -9.40
CA LEU A 227 -13.72 -27.00 -9.30
C LEU A 227 -15.15 -26.85 -9.82
N GLY A 228 -15.84 -27.97 -10.15
CA GLY A 228 -17.24 -27.98 -10.60
C GLY A 228 -17.48 -27.34 -11.98
N ALA A 229 -16.45 -27.17 -12.79
CA ALA A 229 -16.58 -26.53 -14.09
C ALA A 229 -16.96 -27.54 -15.19
N ASN A 230 -18.20 -27.50 -15.65
CA ASN A 230 -18.70 -28.26 -16.79
C ASN A 230 -18.38 -27.57 -18.14
N ASN A 231 -17.11 -27.35 -18.44
CA ASN A 231 -16.74 -26.79 -19.74
C ASN A 231 -16.46 -27.89 -20.76
N LYS A 232 -17.25 -27.94 -21.84
CA LYS A 232 -16.92 -28.69 -23.06
C LYS A 232 -15.74 -28.02 -23.76
N LEU A 233 -14.52 -28.35 -23.34
CA LEU A 233 -13.32 -28.02 -24.09
C LEU A 233 -13.25 -28.97 -25.29
N THR A 234 -13.49 -28.46 -26.49
CA THR A 234 -13.37 -29.27 -27.72
C THR A 234 -11.89 -29.54 -28.00
N SER A 235 -11.54 -30.79 -28.17
CA SER A 235 -10.23 -31.22 -28.69
C SER A 235 -9.99 -30.60 -30.06
N ASN A 236 -8.74 -30.24 -30.35
CA ASN A 236 -8.28 -29.65 -31.61
C ASN A 236 -8.82 -28.26 -31.96
N ALA A 237 -9.45 -27.53 -31.03
CA ALA A 237 -9.83 -26.17 -31.29
C ALA A 237 -8.60 -25.26 -31.43
N GLU A 238 -8.52 -24.60 -32.59
CA GLU A 238 -7.54 -23.55 -32.83
C GLU A 238 -7.99 -22.27 -32.11
N TYR A 239 -7.04 -21.57 -31.50
CA TYR A 239 -7.27 -20.23 -30.95
C TYR A 239 -6.06 -19.34 -31.17
N THR A 240 -6.32 -18.04 -31.28
CA THR A 240 -5.27 -17.04 -31.39
C THR A 240 -4.99 -16.43 -30.04
N GLN A 241 -3.77 -16.60 -29.53
CA GLN A 241 -3.30 -15.89 -28.35
C GLN A 241 -3.03 -14.42 -28.76
N LYS A 242 -3.82 -13.50 -28.20
CA LYS A 242 -3.74 -12.06 -28.52
C LYS A 242 -2.70 -11.33 -27.67
N PHE A 243 -2.42 -11.81 -26.47
CA PHE A 243 -1.50 -11.17 -25.52
C PHE A 243 -0.58 -12.20 -24.87
N THR A 244 0.59 -11.73 -24.44
CA THR A 244 1.52 -12.44 -23.55
C THR A 244 1.91 -11.52 -22.39
N ASN A 245 2.81 -11.98 -21.53
CA ASN A 245 3.26 -11.24 -20.36
C ASN A 245 2.12 -10.89 -19.37
N TYR A 246 1.23 -11.87 -19.14
CA TYR A 246 0.23 -11.72 -18.09
C TYR A 246 0.89 -11.60 -16.72
N PRO A 247 0.34 -10.74 -15.83
CA PRO A 247 0.86 -10.58 -14.47
C PRO A 247 0.88 -11.91 -13.72
N ILE A 248 1.85 -12.03 -12.82
CA ILE A 248 1.95 -13.12 -11.84
C ILE A 248 1.73 -12.56 -10.43
N GLU A 249 1.51 -13.42 -9.47
CA GLU A 249 1.22 -13.04 -8.07
C GLU A 249 2.42 -12.41 -7.34
N LEU A 250 3.65 -12.62 -7.83
CA LEU A 250 4.85 -11.98 -7.29
C LEU A 250 5.15 -10.71 -8.10
N ILE A 251 5.07 -9.56 -7.42
CA ILE A 251 5.39 -8.25 -8.01
C ILE A 251 6.60 -7.64 -7.33
N GLU A 252 7.41 -6.90 -8.07
CA GLU A 252 8.62 -6.25 -7.56
C GLU A 252 8.50 -4.74 -7.73
N PHE A 253 8.59 -4.01 -6.61
CA PHE A 253 8.64 -2.55 -6.57
C PHE A 253 9.63 -2.13 -5.49
N ASP A 254 10.47 -1.17 -5.84
CA ASP A 254 11.44 -0.60 -4.93
C ASP A 254 10.76 0.25 -3.85
N ILE A 255 11.26 0.18 -2.63
CA ILE A 255 10.88 1.13 -1.58
C ILE A 255 11.47 2.51 -1.90
N GLU A 256 10.73 3.57 -1.56
CA GLU A 256 11.21 4.94 -1.70
C GLU A 256 12.24 5.27 -0.61
N ASN A 257 13.33 5.98 -0.97
CA ASN A 257 14.38 6.34 -0.02
C ASN A 257 14.05 7.61 0.78
N SER A 258 13.19 8.49 0.24
CA SER A 258 12.72 9.71 0.92
C SER A 258 11.24 9.54 1.22
N THR A 259 10.89 9.49 2.50
CA THR A 259 9.52 9.23 2.94
C THR A 259 9.08 10.30 3.93
N ILE A 260 7.80 10.65 3.86
CA ILE A 260 7.12 11.51 4.83
C ILE A 260 6.69 10.69 6.06
N HIS A 261 6.50 9.39 5.86
CA HIS A 261 6.06 8.44 6.88
C HIS A 261 6.93 7.18 6.79
N GLU A 262 7.32 6.61 7.94
CA GLU A 262 8.25 5.48 8.04
C GLU A 262 7.79 4.23 7.28
N THR A 263 6.49 3.99 7.23
CA THR A 263 5.86 2.84 6.56
C THR A 263 5.26 3.19 5.20
N GLN A 264 5.66 4.32 4.60
CA GLN A 264 5.11 4.78 3.32
C GLN A 264 5.26 3.73 2.22
N LYS A 265 4.17 3.40 1.56
CA LYS A 265 4.19 2.53 0.38
C LYS A 265 4.68 3.30 -0.86
N PRO A 266 5.42 2.65 -1.79
CA PRO A 266 5.86 3.30 -3.02
C PRO A 266 4.70 3.75 -3.90
N VAL A 267 4.76 4.98 -4.43
CA VAL A 267 3.72 5.52 -5.31
C VAL A 267 3.48 4.60 -6.51
N LYS A 268 4.55 4.09 -7.14
CA LYS A 268 4.46 3.19 -8.31
C LYS A 268 3.73 1.87 -8.00
N LEU A 269 3.90 1.31 -6.81
CA LEU A 269 3.15 0.12 -6.38
C LEU A 269 1.67 0.45 -6.26
N ILE A 270 1.34 1.56 -5.61
CA ILE A 270 -0.04 2.01 -5.42
C ILE A 270 -0.71 2.29 -6.77
N GLU A 271 -0.04 2.98 -7.70
CA GLU A 271 -0.54 3.22 -9.06
C GLU A 271 -0.82 1.91 -9.81
N TYR A 272 0.11 0.93 -9.74
CA TYR A 272 -0.07 -0.39 -10.35
C TYR A 272 -1.32 -1.10 -9.82
N LEU A 273 -1.54 -1.07 -8.50
CA LEU A 273 -2.72 -1.69 -7.87
C LEU A 273 -4.01 -0.96 -8.26
N ILE A 274 -4.03 0.38 -8.25
CA ILE A 274 -5.18 1.19 -8.68
C ILE A 274 -5.53 0.91 -10.14
N LEU A 275 -4.55 0.91 -11.05
CA LEU A 275 -4.77 0.62 -12.47
C LEU A 275 -5.29 -0.80 -12.69
N THR A 276 -4.84 -1.76 -11.89
CA THR A 276 -5.24 -3.16 -12.00
C THR A 276 -6.68 -3.40 -11.53
N TYR A 277 -7.11 -2.73 -10.46
CA TYR A 277 -8.36 -3.06 -9.77
C TYR A 277 -9.44 -1.96 -9.83
N SER A 278 -9.22 -0.93 -10.62
CA SER A 278 -10.21 0.12 -10.87
C SER A 278 -10.12 0.67 -12.29
N ASN A 279 -11.13 1.44 -12.69
CA ASN A 279 -11.19 2.15 -13.96
C ASN A 279 -11.01 3.66 -13.75
N GLU A 280 -10.72 4.42 -14.80
CA GLU A 280 -10.67 5.89 -14.74
C GLU A 280 -12.02 6.46 -14.26
N GLY A 281 -11.97 7.39 -13.31
CA GLY A 281 -13.17 7.98 -12.69
C GLY A 281 -13.75 7.21 -11.51
N ASP A 282 -13.29 5.96 -11.25
CA ASP A 282 -13.73 5.16 -10.09
C ASP A 282 -13.30 5.81 -8.76
N VAL A 283 -14.05 5.49 -7.70
CA VAL A 283 -13.81 5.97 -6.34
C VAL A 283 -12.95 4.98 -5.57
N VAL A 284 -11.81 5.44 -5.07
CA VAL A 284 -10.86 4.67 -4.24
C VAL A 284 -10.92 5.17 -2.80
N LEU A 285 -11.05 4.26 -1.84
CA LEU A 285 -10.99 4.54 -0.41
C LEU A 285 -9.70 4.01 0.20
N ASP A 286 -9.06 4.85 1.01
CA ASP A 286 -8.01 4.47 1.96
C ASP A 286 -8.41 5.00 3.35
N ASN A 287 -8.83 4.10 4.24
CA ASN A 287 -9.33 4.49 5.56
C ASN A 287 -8.22 4.58 6.63
N THR A 288 -6.97 4.41 6.24
CA THR A 288 -5.76 4.56 7.07
C THR A 288 -4.66 5.21 6.23
N MET A 289 -4.97 6.37 5.61
CA MET A 289 -4.19 6.92 4.49
C MET A 289 -2.76 7.35 4.85
N GLY A 290 -2.42 7.53 6.13
CA GLY A 290 -1.09 7.91 6.59
C GLY A 290 -0.52 9.12 5.85
N SER A 291 0.54 8.90 5.06
CA SER A 291 1.18 9.94 4.24
C SER A 291 0.40 10.32 2.96
N GLY A 292 -0.76 9.73 2.70
CA GLY A 292 -1.61 10.02 1.54
C GLY A 292 -1.11 9.47 0.20
N THR A 293 -0.28 8.42 0.20
CA THR A 293 0.27 7.85 -1.04
C THR A 293 -0.82 7.32 -1.97
N THR A 294 -1.88 6.72 -1.42
CA THR A 294 -3.03 6.27 -2.21
C THR A 294 -3.73 7.44 -2.91
N GLY A 295 -3.88 8.59 -2.24
CA GLY A 295 -4.41 9.81 -2.84
C GLY A 295 -3.55 10.35 -3.99
N VAL A 296 -2.22 10.32 -3.83
CA VAL A 296 -1.28 10.66 -4.92
C VAL A 296 -1.47 9.73 -6.12
N GLY A 297 -1.52 8.41 -5.88
CA GLY A 297 -1.77 7.41 -6.92
C GLY A 297 -3.11 7.63 -7.64
N CYS A 298 -4.16 8.01 -6.91
CA CYS A 298 -5.47 8.32 -7.49
C CYS A 298 -5.42 9.53 -8.44
N ILE A 299 -4.76 10.63 -8.03
CA ILE A 299 -4.57 11.80 -8.90
C ILE A 299 -3.77 11.41 -10.15
N ASN A 300 -2.68 10.65 -9.98
CA ASN A 300 -1.83 10.23 -11.09
C ASN A 300 -2.57 9.36 -12.11
N THR A 301 -3.52 8.58 -11.65
CA THR A 301 -4.26 7.62 -12.47
C THR A 301 -5.70 8.08 -12.79
N LYS A 302 -6.06 9.33 -12.45
CA LYS A 302 -7.39 9.94 -12.68
C LYS A 302 -8.53 9.18 -12.00
N ARG A 303 -8.34 8.78 -10.74
CA ARG A 303 -9.37 8.20 -9.87
C ARG A 303 -9.80 9.25 -8.84
N LYS A 304 -11.04 9.14 -8.36
CA LYS A 304 -11.50 9.88 -7.20
C LYS A 304 -10.99 9.25 -5.92
N PHE A 305 -10.78 10.05 -4.89
CA PHE A 305 -10.16 9.55 -3.65
C PHE A 305 -10.97 9.95 -2.41
N ILE A 306 -11.14 8.98 -1.52
CA ILE A 306 -11.62 9.20 -0.15
C ILE A 306 -10.50 8.73 0.77
N GLY A 307 -9.97 9.64 1.61
CA GLY A 307 -8.91 9.33 2.58
C GLY A 307 -9.39 9.61 3.99
N ILE A 308 -9.07 8.72 4.94
CA ILE A 308 -9.33 8.92 6.37
C ILE A 308 -8.01 8.73 7.11
N GLU A 309 -7.70 9.61 8.05
CA GLU A 309 -6.51 9.53 8.89
C GLU A 309 -6.85 9.94 10.33
N LEU A 310 -6.48 9.08 11.28
CA LEU A 310 -6.74 9.31 12.70
C LEU A 310 -5.82 10.38 13.29
N ASN A 311 -4.54 10.36 12.89
CA ASN A 311 -3.52 11.24 13.43
C ASN A 311 -3.56 12.59 12.72
N GLU A 312 -3.84 13.65 13.46
CA GLU A 312 -3.94 15.01 12.96
C GLU A 312 -2.70 15.49 12.20
N LYS A 313 -1.50 15.15 12.70
CA LYS A 313 -0.24 15.53 12.06
C LYS A 313 -0.11 14.88 10.68
N TYR A 314 -0.38 13.56 10.59
CA TYR A 314 -0.33 12.85 9.30
C TYR A 314 -1.47 13.30 8.39
N TYR A 315 -2.64 13.61 8.92
CA TYR A 315 -3.73 14.20 8.14
C TYR A 315 -3.31 15.51 7.48
N LYS A 316 -2.72 16.46 8.24
CA LYS A 316 -2.24 17.75 7.69
C LYS A 316 -1.17 17.53 6.61
N LEU A 317 -0.21 16.63 6.85
CA LEU A 317 0.85 16.32 5.89
C LEU A 317 0.28 15.70 4.59
N SER A 318 -0.60 14.72 4.70
CA SER A 318 -1.23 14.07 3.54
C SER A 318 -2.12 15.03 2.74
N LYS A 319 -2.92 15.85 3.43
CA LYS A 319 -3.75 16.90 2.83
C LYS A 319 -2.91 17.86 1.97
N ASN A 320 -1.78 18.34 2.51
CA ASN A 320 -0.89 19.25 1.79
C ASN A 320 -0.21 18.56 0.60
N ARG A 321 0.29 17.33 0.78
CA ARG A 321 0.88 16.53 -0.30
C ARG A 321 -0.08 16.34 -1.47
N ILE A 322 -1.32 15.94 -1.18
CA ILE A 322 -2.36 15.69 -2.17
C ILE A 322 -2.76 16.99 -2.89
N LYS A 323 -2.96 18.09 -2.15
CA LYS A 323 -3.25 19.41 -2.73
C LYS A 323 -2.16 19.88 -3.69
N ASN A 324 -0.90 19.77 -3.30
CA ASN A 324 0.24 20.23 -4.11
C ASN A 324 0.30 19.47 -5.44
N ILE A 325 0.14 18.15 -5.44
CA ILE A 325 0.16 17.35 -6.67
C ILE A 325 -1.04 17.68 -7.57
N LYS A 326 -2.24 17.87 -6.99
CA LYS A 326 -3.43 18.27 -7.76
C LYS A 326 -3.21 19.64 -8.44
N ASN A 327 -2.62 20.61 -7.74
CA ASN A 327 -2.33 21.94 -8.26
C ASN A 327 -1.31 21.89 -9.41
N ILE A 328 -0.23 21.13 -9.27
CA ILE A 328 0.79 20.95 -10.31
C ILE A 328 0.15 20.37 -11.58
N LYS A 329 -0.66 19.33 -11.46
CA LYS A 329 -1.32 18.70 -12.62
C LYS A 329 -2.37 19.60 -13.27
N ASN A 330 -3.08 20.42 -12.51
CA ASN A 330 -3.99 21.41 -13.09
C ASN A 330 -3.21 22.46 -13.92
N ILE A 331 -2.00 22.85 -13.48
CA ILE A 331 -1.15 23.79 -14.22
C ILE A 331 -0.64 23.15 -15.52
N GLU A 332 -0.20 21.90 -15.50
CA GLU A 332 0.25 21.16 -16.69
C GLU A 332 -0.86 21.01 -17.77
N HIS A 333 -2.13 21.03 -17.35
CA HIS A 333 -3.27 21.01 -18.28
C HIS A 333 -3.68 22.39 -18.82
N ILE A 334 -3.16 23.49 -18.25
CA ILE A 334 -3.54 24.87 -18.60
C ILE A 334 -2.54 25.53 -19.59
N GLU A 335 -1.34 25.01 -19.78
CA GLU A 335 -0.41 25.52 -20.79
C GLU A 335 -0.73 24.93 -22.19
N PRO A 336 -1.53 25.62 -23.03
CA PRO A 336 -1.49 25.38 -24.47
C PRO A 336 -0.20 26.02 -24.97
N ILE A 337 0.64 25.20 -25.52
CA ILE A 337 1.81 25.51 -26.33
C ILE A 337 1.55 26.78 -27.16
N LEU A 338 2.10 27.90 -26.74
CA LEU A 338 2.38 29.03 -27.65
C LEU A 338 3.48 28.56 -28.59
N GLN A 339 3.12 27.94 -29.69
CA GLN A 339 4.03 27.77 -30.82
C GLN A 339 4.44 29.16 -31.30
N PRO A 340 5.75 29.46 -31.45
CA PRO A 340 6.17 30.71 -32.07
C PRO A 340 5.64 30.72 -33.50
N GLN A 341 4.83 31.73 -33.82
CA GLN A 341 4.37 32.00 -35.17
C GLN A 341 5.63 32.18 -36.07
N SER A 342 5.77 31.27 -37.04
CA SER A 342 6.75 31.41 -38.10
C SER A 342 6.48 32.71 -38.84
N SER A 343 7.48 33.61 -38.85
CA SER A 343 7.47 34.83 -39.65
C SER A 343 7.20 34.52 -41.12
N PRO A 344 6.39 35.31 -41.85
CA PRO A 344 6.19 35.10 -43.25
C PRO A 344 7.49 35.41 -44.01
N PRO A 345 7.78 34.76 -45.15
CA PRO A 345 8.95 35.06 -45.97
C PRO A 345 8.83 36.48 -46.55
N SER A 346 9.87 37.25 -46.39
CA SER A 346 10.02 38.58 -47.00
C SER A 346 10.07 38.46 -48.53
N PRO A 347 9.62 39.53 -49.29
CA PRO A 347 9.40 39.50 -50.71
C PRO A 347 10.66 39.39 -51.56
#